data_9fdcb1cc85ec822f2c5ebc2a2c6d55a1
#
_entry.id   9fdcb1cc85ec822f2c5ebc2a2c6d55a1
#
_cell.length_a   1.000
_cell.length_b   1.000
_cell.length_c   1.000
_cell.angle_alpha   90.00
_cell.angle_beta   90.00
_cell.angle_gamma   90.00
#
_symmetry.space_group_name_H-M   'P 1'
#
loop_
_entity.id
_entity.type
_entity.pdbx_description
1 polymer ?
#
loop_
_entity_poly.entity_id
_entity_poly.type
_entity_poly.pdbx_seq_one_letter_code
_entity_poly.pdbx_strand_id
1 'polypeptide(L)'
;RMYYYCIADGEPTKVCMAESKDGLNWTRPKLGLVEWKGSKDNNILKSSTQVFRANKPASPDRTWVMYGQSKGHGNMGFSADGLTWTRPPELQDLFSTSDVVNFFFDPYRNRMCATWKTSNRRHRAVGVVLSDDGLTWKKPVEGPVFVADDLDPDPTQIYGMPVFAYQKMFIGLPLIYHSRWLKYGRYTKPEVMFEAQEGSPCTGDIQLAWSWDLINWTRTPKREPFIANSPINAFDYGFIGTARAPVVMGDELWFYYSGWDQVHEDYKGLKAAVGLAKLRLDGFCSMQAGDKEGWLISRREVFNTPEVTINAKCGPGGYVTAEIVDRNNNVIRGFEKNYCNAFQGDSVRGKLTWKTREFPEGLRDKDRKIRFYVRNADLYSYLPVGINEQIDDSWPD
;
A
#
# COMPACT_ATOMS: atom_id res chain seq x y z
N ARG A 1 9.81 -0.16 -15.31
CA ARG A 1 11.13 -0.31 -14.66
C ARG A 1 10.96 -0.74 -13.21
N MET A 2 11.84 -1.64 -12.77
CA MET A 2 11.95 -2.10 -11.39
C MET A 2 13.35 -1.75 -10.88
N TYR A 3 13.42 -1.02 -9.76
CA TYR A 3 14.64 -0.73 -9.03
C TYR A 3 14.68 -1.63 -7.80
N TYR A 4 15.73 -2.44 -7.66
CA TYR A 4 15.78 -3.46 -6.61
C TYR A 4 17.17 -3.65 -6.03
N TYR A 5 17.24 -4.20 -4.84
CA TYR A 5 18.51 -4.56 -4.21
C TYR A 5 18.99 -5.91 -4.73
N CYS A 6 20.26 -5.96 -5.12
CA CYS A 6 21.00 -7.20 -5.36
C CYS A 6 21.90 -7.48 -4.16
N ILE A 7 21.74 -8.65 -3.59
CA ILE A 7 22.51 -9.15 -2.45
C ILE A 7 23.38 -10.31 -2.94
N ALA A 8 24.63 -10.34 -2.55
CA ALA A 8 25.54 -11.46 -2.80
C ALA A 8 26.45 -11.62 -1.59
N ASP A 9 26.77 -12.86 -1.23
CA ASP A 9 27.60 -13.17 -0.07
C ASP A 9 28.97 -12.47 -0.12
N GLY A 10 29.31 -11.80 0.96
CA GLY A 10 30.58 -11.08 1.10
C GLY A 10 30.67 -9.76 0.32
N GLU A 11 29.61 -9.36 -0.37
CA GLU A 11 29.61 -8.17 -1.23
C GLU A 11 28.67 -7.09 -0.72
N PRO A 12 29.00 -5.80 -0.89
CA PRO A 12 28.06 -4.73 -0.57
C PRO A 12 26.80 -4.82 -1.43
N THR A 13 25.64 -4.60 -0.82
CA THR A 13 24.36 -4.51 -1.52
C THR A 13 24.42 -3.49 -2.65
N LYS A 14 23.96 -3.86 -3.83
CA LYS A 14 23.85 -3.01 -5.02
C LYS A 14 22.41 -2.69 -5.34
N VAL A 15 22.18 -1.53 -5.95
CA VAL A 15 20.89 -1.22 -6.60
C VAL A 15 21.00 -1.61 -8.06
N CYS A 16 20.03 -2.40 -8.52
CA CYS A 16 19.96 -2.88 -9.88
C CYS A 16 18.63 -2.45 -10.52
N MET A 17 18.56 -2.44 -11.83
CA MET A 17 17.36 -2.14 -12.58
C MET A 17 16.99 -3.28 -13.53
N ALA A 18 15.70 -3.55 -13.65
CA ALA A 18 15.13 -4.41 -14.70
C ALA A 18 14.01 -3.66 -15.43
N GLU A 19 13.73 -4.06 -16.65
CA GLU A 19 12.67 -3.52 -17.48
C GLU A 19 11.73 -4.62 -17.96
N SER A 20 10.44 -4.29 -18.03
CA SER A 20 9.39 -5.16 -18.57
C SER A 20 8.38 -4.32 -19.34
N LYS A 21 7.76 -4.94 -20.37
CA LYS A 21 6.63 -4.37 -21.11
C LYS A 21 5.29 -4.89 -20.61
N ASP A 22 5.28 -6.04 -19.96
CA ASP A 22 4.07 -6.76 -19.52
C ASP A 22 4.03 -7.00 -18.00
N GLY A 23 5.08 -6.59 -17.28
CA GLY A 23 5.20 -6.80 -15.84
C GLY A 23 5.53 -8.25 -15.43
N LEU A 24 5.63 -9.21 -16.37
CA LEU A 24 5.91 -10.63 -16.12
C LEU A 24 7.28 -11.04 -16.65
N ASN A 25 7.60 -10.62 -17.85
CA ASN A 25 8.85 -10.92 -18.52
C ASN A 25 9.84 -9.78 -18.33
N TRP A 26 10.85 -10.00 -17.48
CA TRP A 26 11.80 -8.98 -17.08
C TRP A 26 13.16 -9.18 -17.72
N THR A 27 13.74 -8.13 -18.27
CA THR A 27 15.10 -8.09 -18.80
C THR A 27 16.01 -7.26 -17.91
N ARG A 28 17.29 -7.64 -17.84
CA ARG A 28 18.35 -6.91 -17.15
C ARG A 28 19.21 -6.22 -18.19
N PRO A 29 19.01 -4.93 -18.47
CA PRO A 29 19.76 -4.23 -19.50
C PRO A 29 21.23 -4.07 -19.10
N LYS A 30 22.12 -4.10 -20.08
CA LYS A 30 23.54 -3.75 -19.91
C LYS A 30 23.67 -2.22 -19.91
N LEU A 31 23.74 -1.62 -18.73
CA LEU A 31 23.69 -0.16 -18.59
C LEU A 31 25.07 0.52 -18.83
N GLY A 32 26.16 -0.19 -18.62
CA GLY A 32 27.51 0.36 -18.80
C GLY A 32 27.98 1.36 -17.74
N LEU A 33 27.20 1.55 -16.67
CA LEU A 33 27.37 2.66 -15.70
C LEU A 33 28.32 2.34 -14.56
N VAL A 34 28.36 1.09 -14.12
CA VAL A 34 29.14 0.65 -12.96
C VAL A 34 30.02 -0.51 -13.36
N GLU A 35 31.33 -0.39 -13.07
CA GLU A 35 32.23 -1.53 -13.20
C GLU A 35 32.08 -2.47 -12.00
N TRP A 36 31.90 -3.77 -12.29
CA TRP A 36 31.75 -4.81 -11.31
C TRP A 36 32.51 -6.05 -11.76
N LYS A 37 33.47 -6.51 -10.97
CA LYS A 37 34.31 -7.69 -11.26
C LYS A 37 34.92 -7.66 -12.68
N GLY A 38 35.44 -6.49 -13.09
CA GLY A 38 36.12 -6.30 -14.37
C GLY A 38 35.20 -6.12 -15.58
N SER A 39 33.88 -5.97 -15.37
CA SER A 39 32.94 -5.78 -16.47
C SER A 39 31.92 -4.66 -16.17
N LYS A 40 31.53 -3.92 -17.19
CA LYS A 40 30.38 -3.00 -17.20
C LYS A 40 29.11 -3.61 -17.80
N ASP A 41 29.17 -4.86 -18.22
CA ASP A 41 28.03 -5.60 -18.79
C ASP A 41 27.06 -6.04 -17.69
N ASN A 42 26.49 -5.07 -16.97
CA ASN A 42 25.59 -5.27 -15.86
C ASN A 42 24.52 -4.19 -15.79
N ASN A 43 23.52 -4.39 -14.91
CA ASN A 43 22.38 -3.52 -14.68
C ASN A 43 22.47 -2.76 -13.35
N ILE A 44 23.67 -2.52 -12.83
CA ILE A 44 23.92 -1.87 -11.56
C ILE A 44 23.83 -0.34 -11.71
N LEU A 45 23.21 0.30 -10.72
CA LEU A 45 23.01 1.75 -10.65
C LEU A 45 23.67 2.35 -9.39
N LYS A 46 24.00 3.64 -9.47
CA LYS A 46 24.34 4.48 -8.31
C LYS A 46 23.13 5.29 -7.86
N SER A 47 22.03 4.59 -7.47
CA SER A 47 20.77 5.23 -7.08
C SER A 47 20.22 4.66 -5.78
N SER A 48 18.99 5.05 -5.43
CA SER A 48 18.13 4.37 -4.46
C SER A 48 17.14 3.44 -5.19
N THR A 49 16.49 2.57 -4.45
CA THR A 49 15.32 1.81 -4.95
C THR A 49 14.04 2.63 -4.93
N GLN A 50 14.02 3.77 -4.24
CA GLN A 50 12.84 4.63 -4.13
C GLN A 50 12.91 5.76 -5.16
N VAL A 51 12.58 5.42 -6.38
CA VAL A 51 12.62 6.31 -7.55
C VAL A 51 11.20 6.68 -7.95
N PHE A 52 11.00 7.96 -8.27
CA PHE A 52 9.74 8.56 -8.66
C PHE A 52 9.91 9.29 -9.97
N ARG A 53 8.93 9.22 -10.85
CA ARG A 53 8.83 10.12 -11.99
C ARG A 53 8.02 11.34 -11.57
N ALA A 54 8.54 12.53 -11.81
CA ALA A 54 7.82 13.76 -11.51
C ALA A 54 6.73 14.01 -12.56
N ASN A 55 5.49 14.21 -12.13
CA ASN A 55 4.37 14.52 -13.05
C ASN A 55 4.55 15.89 -13.74
N LYS A 56 5.14 16.86 -13.03
CA LYS A 56 5.48 18.19 -13.54
C LYS A 56 6.90 18.52 -13.10
N PRO A 57 7.92 18.04 -13.82
CA PRO A 57 9.31 18.34 -13.44
C PRO A 57 9.60 19.82 -13.56
N ALA A 58 10.32 20.37 -12.59
CA ALA A 58 10.75 21.76 -12.58
C ALA A 58 11.71 22.10 -13.76
N SER A 59 12.41 21.08 -14.25
CA SER A 59 13.33 21.14 -15.39
C SER A 59 13.55 19.72 -15.94
N PRO A 60 14.03 19.55 -17.19
CA PRO A 60 14.24 18.23 -17.79
C PRO A 60 15.20 17.31 -17.00
N ASP A 61 16.21 17.89 -16.34
CA ASP A 61 17.17 17.16 -15.50
C ASP A 61 16.56 16.67 -14.18
N ARG A 62 15.34 17.09 -13.83
CA ARG A 62 14.55 16.67 -12.65
C ARG A 62 13.32 15.84 -13.01
N THR A 63 13.30 15.21 -14.17
CA THR A 63 12.22 14.30 -14.59
C THR A 63 12.05 13.12 -13.63
N TRP A 64 13.15 12.66 -13.04
CA TRP A 64 13.16 11.61 -12.04
C TRP A 64 13.73 12.12 -10.73
N VAL A 65 13.11 11.72 -9.64
CA VAL A 65 13.55 12.03 -8.28
C VAL A 65 13.80 10.72 -7.55
N MET A 66 14.91 10.58 -6.88
CA MET A 66 15.12 9.50 -5.94
C MET A 66 15.17 10.03 -4.52
N TYR A 67 14.59 9.27 -3.62
CA TYR A 67 14.80 9.42 -2.19
C TYR A 67 15.49 8.19 -1.63
N GLY A 68 16.26 8.38 -0.59
CA GLY A 68 16.98 7.30 0.07
C GLY A 68 17.39 7.68 1.47
N GLN A 69 18.18 6.84 2.08
CA GLN A 69 18.82 7.15 3.36
C GLN A 69 20.31 6.75 3.33
N SER A 70 21.12 7.48 4.06
CA SER A 70 22.53 7.16 4.31
C SER A 70 22.88 7.60 5.71
N LYS A 71 23.57 6.73 6.47
CA LYS A 71 24.05 7.03 7.84
C LYS A 71 22.96 7.57 8.78
N GLY A 72 21.70 7.14 8.61
CA GLY A 72 20.57 7.60 9.44
C GLY A 72 19.96 8.94 9.02
N HIS A 73 20.27 9.44 7.83
CA HIS A 73 19.74 10.70 7.29
C HIS A 73 19.06 10.47 5.94
N GLY A 74 17.89 11.08 5.76
CA GLY A 74 17.18 11.11 4.48
C GLY A 74 17.95 11.93 3.44
N ASN A 75 17.97 11.45 2.21
CA ASN A 75 18.64 12.15 1.09
C ASN A 75 17.81 12.11 -0.18
N MET A 76 18.14 13.00 -1.12
CA MET A 76 17.45 13.13 -2.40
C MET A 76 18.47 13.34 -3.53
N GLY A 77 18.06 12.95 -4.74
CA GLY A 77 18.79 13.24 -5.97
C GLY A 77 17.84 13.34 -7.17
N PHE A 78 18.35 13.85 -8.28
CA PHE A 78 17.61 14.09 -9.50
C PHE A 78 18.24 13.40 -10.71
N SER A 79 17.44 13.13 -11.72
CA SER A 79 17.90 12.53 -12.96
C SER A 79 16.98 12.91 -14.13
N ALA A 80 17.57 13.06 -15.32
CA ALA A 80 16.82 13.23 -16.57
C ALA A 80 16.26 11.91 -17.11
N ASP A 81 16.96 10.80 -16.88
CA ASP A 81 16.72 9.50 -17.53
C ASP A 81 16.36 8.37 -16.54
N GLY A 82 16.47 8.61 -15.24
CA GLY A 82 16.29 7.62 -14.19
C GLY A 82 17.49 6.65 -14.03
N LEU A 83 18.60 6.93 -14.68
CA LEU A 83 19.80 6.08 -14.68
C LEU A 83 21.02 6.78 -14.09
N THR A 84 21.27 8.02 -14.53
CA THR A 84 22.38 8.86 -14.06
C THR A 84 21.86 9.92 -13.11
N TRP A 85 22.46 10.02 -11.91
CA TRP A 85 21.93 10.79 -10.80
C TRP A 85 22.84 11.92 -10.35
N THR A 86 22.27 13.12 -10.24
CA THR A 86 22.86 14.26 -9.53
C THR A 86 22.39 14.27 -8.10
N ARG A 87 23.31 14.38 -7.15
CA ARG A 87 23.06 14.40 -5.70
C ARG A 87 23.65 15.67 -5.08
N PRO A 88 22.89 16.77 -5.05
CA PRO A 88 23.36 18.02 -4.46
C PRO A 88 23.73 17.80 -2.98
N PRO A 89 24.88 18.34 -2.50
CA PRO A 89 25.34 18.16 -1.12
C PRO A 89 24.30 18.61 -0.08
N GLU A 90 23.59 19.69 -0.33
CA GLU A 90 22.54 20.26 0.52
C GLU A 90 21.30 19.34 0.67
N LEU A 91 21.16 18.35 -0.19
CA LEU A 91 20.05 17.39 -0.18
C LEU A 91 20.46 16.03 0.39
N GLN A 92 21.60 15.93 1.07
CA GLN A 92 22.10 14.67 1.64
C GLN A 92 21.78 14.53 3.14
N ASP A 93 21.14 15.52 3.76
CA ASP A 93 20.71 15.52 5.17
C ASP A 93 19.35 16.22 5.33
N LEU A 94 18.29 15.57 4.85
CA LEU A 94 16.95 16.14 4.87
C LEU A 94 16.28 16.04 6.24
N PHE A 95 16.41 14.90 6.91
CA PHE A 95 15.91 14.62 8.25
C PHE A 95 16.53 13.36 8.83
N SER A 96 16.56 13.26 10.14
CA SER A 96 17.04 12.06 10.83
C SER A 96 16.03 10.92 10.66
N THR A 97 16.48 9.75 10.27
CA THR A 97 15.70 8.54 10.04
C THR A 97 16.42 7.30 10.56
N SER A 98 15.90 6.11 10.27
CA SER A 98 16.54 4.84 10.55
C SER A 98 16.97 4.13 9.26
N ASP A 99 17.40 2.88 9.39
CA ASP A 99 17.74 1.99 8.26
C ASP A 99 16.53 1.60 7.37
N VAL A 100 15.29 1.79 7.84
CA VAL A 100 14.08 1.55 7.07
C VAL A 100 13.29 2.85 6.94
N VAL A 101 13.20 3.35 5.73
CA VAL A 101 12.41 4.54 5.37
C VAL A 101 11.69 4.28 4.04
N ASN A 102 10.44 4.68 3.94
CA ASN A 102 9.62 4.55 2.74
C ASN A 102 9.07 5.92 2.36
N PHE A 103 9.48 6.43 1.20
CA PHE A 103 8.98 7.69 0.66
C PHE A 103 7.76 7.46 -0.23
N PHE A 104 6.80 8.38 -0.18
CA PHE A 104 5.62 8.38 -1.02
C PHE A 104 5.10 9.80 -1.24
N PHE A 105 4.20 9.96 -2.20
CA PHE A 105 3.56 11.24 -2.50
C PHE A 105 2.11 11.23 -1.99
N ASP A 106 1.69 12.33 -1.34
CA ASP A 106 0.30 12.63 -0.96
C ASP A 106 -0.31 13.52 -2.06
N PRO A 107 -1.07 12.97 -3.02
CA PRO A 107 -1.65 13.73 -4.11
C PRO A 107 -2.79 14.64 -3.64
N TYR A 108 -3.40 14.34 -2.50
CA TYR A 108 -4.53 15.09 -1.98
C TYR A 108 -4.12 16.44 -1.37
N ARG A 109 -2.86 16.53 -0.92
CA ARG A 109 -2.28 17.75 -0.34
C ARG A 109 -1.03 18.22 -1.08
N ASN A 110 -0.72 17.55 -2.20
CA ASN A 110 0.42 17.87 -3.08
C ASN A 110 1.75 17.99 -2.30
N ARG A 111 2.12 16.95 -1.53
CA ARG A 111 3.31 16.96 -0.68
C ARG A 111 4.03 15.62 -0.65
N MET A 112 5.31 15.66 -0.34
CA MET A 112 6.10 14.45 -0.09
C MET A 112 5.92 13.99 1.36
N CYS A 113 5.92 12.69 1.53
CA CYS A 113 5.79 12.03 2.82
C CYS A 113 6.83 10.92 2.95
N ALA A 114 7.21 10.60 4.17
CA ALA A 114 7.96 9.38 4.45
C ALA A 114 7.52 8.75 5.75
N THR A 115 7.40 7.42 5.74
CA THR A 115 7.33 6.62 6.96
C THR A 115 8.70 6.03 7.25
N TRP A 116 9.07 5.96 8.53
CA TRP A 116 10.34 5.35 8.91
C TRP A 116 10.18 4.46 10.14
N LYS A 117 11.07 3.46 10.23
CA LYS A 117 11.14 2.61 11.41
C LYS A 117 11.62 3.43 12.60
N THR A 118 10.82 3.48 13.64
CA THR A 118 11.14 4.06 14.94
C THR A 118 10.88 3.03 16.04
N SER A 119 10.72 3.45 17.26
CA SER A 119 10.28 2.59 18.36
C SER A 119 9.48 3.39 19.37
N ASN A 120 8.50 2.76 19.97
CA ASN A 120 8.07 3.11 21.30
C ASN A 120 9.06 2.47 22.31
N ARG A 121 8.77 2.56 23.59
CA ARG A 121 9.69 2.03 24.63
C ARG A 121 9.91 0.50 24.52
N ARG A 122 9.01 -0.24 23.92
CA ARG A 122 8.95 -1.71 23.93
C ARG A 122 9.10 -2.33 22.53
N HIS A 123 8.50 -1.74 21.51
CA HIS A 123 8.40 -2.33 20.18
C HIS A 123 8.97 -1.42 19.10
N ARG A 124 9.41 -2.01 17.99
CA ARG A 124 9.57 -1.27 16.74
C ARG A 124 8.22 -0.75 16.30
N ALA A 125 8.21 0.45 15.75
CA ALA A 125 7.04 1.20 15.38
C ALA A 125 7.32 2.03 14.12
N VAL A 126 6.30 2.71 13.60
CA VAL A 126 6.42 3.56 12.42
C VAL A 126 6.12 5.01 12.80
N GLY A 127 7.02 5.91 12.43
CA GLY A 127 6.83 7.35 12.45
C GLY A 127 6.50 7.89 11.07
N VAL A 128 6.05 9.15 10.97
CA VAL A 128 5.77 9.86 9.72
C VAL A 128 6.39 11.25 9.71
N VAL A 129 6.99 11.65 8.60
CA VAL A 129 7.39 13.03 8.29
C VAL A 129 6.76 13.47 6.99
N LEU A 130 6.50 14.76 6.88
CA LEU A 130 5.81 15.42 5.78
C LEU A 130 6.64 16.59 5.29
N SER A 131 6.56 16.86 3.97
CA SER A 131 7.26 17.98 3.34
C SER A 131 6.44 18.55 2.18
N ASP A 132 6.15 19.84 2.20
CA ASP A 132 5.41 20.54 1.14
C ASP A 132 6.33 20.96 -0.02
N ASP A 133 7.62 21.03 0.19
CA ASP A 133 8.65 21.44 -0.77
C ASP A 133 9.63 20.32 -1.16
N GLY A 134 9.53 19.15 -0.53
CA GLY A 134 10.47 18.04 -0.68
C GLY A 134 11.83 18.24 0.03
N LEU A 135 12.05 19.40 0.64
CA LEU A 135 13.32 19.81 1.25
C LEU A 135 13.22 19.96 2.76
N THR A 136 12.16 20.62 3.22
CA THR A 136 11.89 20.88 4.64
C THR A 136 10.92 19.83 5.19
N TRP A 137 11.38 19.00 6.11
CA TRP A 137 10.60 17.88 6.64
C TRP A 137 10.18 18.12 8.08
N LYS A 138 8.92 17.83 8.39
CA LYS A 138 8.33 18.05 9.72
C LYS A 138 7.59 16.81 10.19
N LYS A 139 7.69 16.53 11.47
CA LYS A 139 6.85 15.53 12.14
C LYS A 139 5.49 16.16 12.47
N PRO A 140 4.36 15.58 12.02
CA PRO A 140 3.03 16.12 12.34
C PRO A 140 2.64 15.87 13.81
N VAL A 141 3.22 14.84 14.43
CA VAL A 141 2.99 14.44 15.83
C VAL A 141 4.29 13.98 16.46
N GLU A 142 4.39 14.10 17.77
CA GLU A 142 5.47 13.50 18.54
C GLU A 142 5.25 11.98 18.71
N GLY A 143 6.30 11.21 18.49
CA GLY A 143 6.26 9.75 18.62
C GLY A 143 5.78 9.00 17.36
N PRO A 144 5.56 7.68 17.47
CA PRO A 144 5.11 6.86 16.38
C PRO A 144 3.62 7.04 16.08
N VAL A 145 3.24 6.87 14.82
CA VAL A 145 1.84 6.88 14.35
C VAL A 145 1.26 5.46 14.18
N PHE A 146 2.11 4.42 14.16
CA PHE A 146 1.67 3.05 14.01
C PHE A 146 2.54 2.12 14.87
N VAL A 147 1.88 1.37 15.74
CA VAL A 147 2.49 0.48 16.74
C VAL A 147 1.72 -0.85 16.80
N ALA A 148 2.35 -1.88 17.33
CA ALA A 148 1.62 -3.09 17.75
C ALA A 148 0.64 -2.74 18.88
N ASP A 149 -0.53 -3.33 18.86
CA ASP A 149 -1.61 -3.13 19.83
C ASP A 149 -1.99 -4.43 20.56
N ASP A 150 -2.97 -4.36 21.44
CA ASP A 150 -3.40 -5.49 22.29
C ASP A 150 -3.98 -6.68 21.50
N LEU A 151 -4.28 -6.53 20.21
CA LEU A 151 -4.71 -7.62 19.34
C LEU A 151 -3.54 -8.32 18.64
N ASP A 152 -2.35 -7.75 18.71
CA ASP A 152 -1.15 -8.37 18.16
C ASP A 152 -0.54 -9.33 19.20
N PRO A 153 -0.08 -10.53 18.79
CA PRO A 153 0.72 -11.39 19.67
C PRO A 153 1.99 -10.67 20.16
N ASP A 154 2.30 -10.75 21.43
CA ASP A 154 3.57 -10.25 21.97
C ASP A 154 4.69 -11.30 21.70
N PRO A 155 5.85 -10.92 21.16
CA PRO A 155 6.40 -9.59 20.92
C PRO A 155 6.37 -9.16 19.45
N THR A 156 5.22 -8.82 18.91
CA THR A 156 5.09 -8.29 17.55
C THR A 156 5.87 -6.99 17.39
N GLN A 157 6.61 -6.88 16.29
CA GLN A 157 7.39 -5.69 15.91
C GLN A 157 6.89 -5.14 14.57
N ILE A 158 6.72 -3.84 14.44
CA ILE A 158 6.41 -3.22 13.15
C ILE A 158 7.73 -2.80 12.50
N TYR A 159 8.16 -3.56 11.49
CA TYR A 159 9.51 -3.37 10.92
C TYR A 159 9.60 -2.21 9.93
N GLY A 160 8.49 -1.88 9.28
CA GLY A 160 8.35 -0.79 8.32
C GLY A 160 6.94 -0.75 7.79
N MET A 161 6.60 0.29 7.04
CA MET A 161 5.27 0.42 6.44
C MET A 161 5.36 1.26 5.16
N PRO A 162 5.48 0.65 3.97
CA PRO A 162 5.18 1.31 2.71
C PRO A 162 3.76 1.86 2.71
N VAL A 163 3.57 3.06 2.19
CA VAL A 163 2.28 3.75 2.13
C VAL A 163 2.07 4.29 0.73
N PHE A 164 0.84 4.21 0.24
CA PHE A 164 0.42 4.81 -1.01
C PHE A 164 -0.99 5.39 -0.92
N ALA A 165 -1.24 6.41 -1.73
CA ALA A 165 -2.56 6.99 -1.86
C ALA A 165 -3.46 6.09 -2.71
N TYR A 166 -4.73 5.92 -2.31
CA TYR A 166 -5.71 5.13 -3.05
C TYR A 166 -7.13 5.60 -2.70
N GLN A 167 -7.92 5.99 -3.72
CA GLN A 167 -9.34 6.34 -3.56
C GLN A 167 -9.61 7.31 -2.39
N LYS A 168 -8.87 8.42 -2.34
CA LYS A 168 -8.95 9.48 -1.32
C LYS A 168 -8.55 9.07 0.11
N MET A 169 -7.91 7.91 0.27
CA MET A 169 -7.31 7.45 1.52
C MET A 169 -5.86 7.01 1.29
N PHE A 170 -5.18 6.66 2.35
CA PHE A 170 -3.86 6.05 2.31
C PHE A 170 -3.97 4.59 2.72
N ILE A 171 -3.35 3.72 1.93
CA ILE A 171 -3.17 2.31 2.26
C ILE A 171 -1.76 2.12 2.77
N GLY A 172 -1.62 1.51 3.93
CA GLY A 172 -0.36 1.10 4.53
C GLY A 172 -0.19 -0.41 4.44
N LEU A 173 1.02 -0.83 4.13
CA LEU A 173 1.43 -2.24 4.10
C LEU A 173 2.44 -2.50 5.22
N PRO A 174 1.99 -2.55 6.49
CA PRO A 174 2.89 -2.76 7.61
C PRO A 174 3.54 -4.15 7.51
N LEU A 175 4.87 -4.15 7.57
CA LEU A 175 5.67 -5.36 7.68
C LEU A 175 5.68 -5.77 9.15
N ILE A 176 4.98 -6.85 9.44
CA ILE A 176 4.83 -7.42 10.78
C ILE A 176 5.93 -8.44 10.98
N TYR A 177 6.81 -8.15 11.92
CA TYR A 177 7.87 -9.05 12.29
C TYR A 177 7.50 -9.82 13.55
N HIS A 178 7.35 -11.13 13.42
CA HIS A 178 7.06 -12.06 14.49
C HIS A 178 8.37 -12.40 15.22
N SER A 179 8.84 -11.43 16.00
CA SER A 179 10.14 -11.49 16.66
C SER A 179 10.13 -12.49 17.83
N ARG A 180 11.24 -13.17 18.03
CA ARG A 180 11.53 -13.91 19.25
C ARG A 180 11.86 -12.99 20.42
N TRP A 181 12.20 -11.73 20.13
CA TRP A 181 12.81 -10.82 21.08
C TRP A 181 12.00 -9.57 21.28
N LEU A 182 11.69 -9.21 22.53
CA LEU A 182 11.27 -7.88 22.92
C LEU A 182 12.48 -6.96 22.86
N LYS A 183 12.47 -5.95 21.99
CA LYS A 183 13.48 -4.93 21.97
C LYS A 183 13.07 -3.77 22.87
N TYR A 184 13.48 -3.80 24.12
CA TYR A 184 13.44 -2.60 24.97
C TYR A 184 14.40 -1.56 24.40
N GLY A 185 13.93 -0.32 24.28
CA GLY A 185 14.63 0.77 23.59
C GLY A 185 16.09 1.00 24.00
N ARG A 186 16.79 1.86 23.27
CA ARG A 186 18.24 2.15 23.29
C ARG A 186 18.90 2.36 24.66
N TYR A 187 18.14 2.38 25.77
CA TYR A 187 18.61 2.79 27.09
C TYR A 187 18.47 1.73 28.18
N THR A 188 18.07 0.51 27.83
CA THR A 188 18.01 -0.60 28.79
C THR A 188 19.27 -1.44 28.71
N LYS A 189 19.74 -1.89 29.87
CA LYS A 189 20.93 -2.74 29.99
C LYS A 189 20.79 -3.98 29.09
N PRO A 190 21.87 -4.48 28.49
CA PRO A 190 21.83 -5.65 27.59
C PRO A 190 21.10 -6.86 28.16
N GLU A 191 21.16 -7.04 29.45
CA GLU A 191 20.55 -8.18 30.18
C GLU A 191 19.02 -8.15 30.23
N VAL A 192 18.40 -6.99 29.97
CA VAL A 192 16.94 -6.79 29.98
C VAL A 192 16.39 -6.76 28.55
N MET A 193 17.25 -6.82 27.55
CA MET A 193 16.86 -6.59 26.16
C MET A 193 16.14 -7.77 25.49
N PHE A 194 16.17 -8.96 26.07
CA PHE A 194 15.77 -10.17 25.35
C PHE A 194 15.10 -11.19 26.27
N GLU A 195 13.80 -11.07 26.47
CA GLU A 195 13.02 -12.26 26.85
C GLU A 195 12.70 -13.02 25.57
N ALA A 196 13.26 -14.22 25.42
CA ALA A 196 13.00 -15.08 24.29
C ALA A 196 11.59 -15.67 24.43
N GLN A 197 10.73 -15.44 23.46
CA GLN A 197 9.50 -16.20 23.35
C GLN A 197 9.79 -17.48 22.58
N GLU A 198 9.81 -18.61 23.28
CA GLU A 198 9.95 -19.92 22.64
C GLU A 198 8.85 -20.11 21.59
N GLY A 199 9.23 -20.61 20.41
CA GLY A 199 8.30 -20.92 19.33
C GLY A 199 7.98 -19.77 18.36
N SER A 200 8.52 -18.55 18.54
CA SER A 200 8.36 -17.52 17.52
C SER A 200 9.08 -17.88 16.23
N PRO A 201 8.42 -17.77 15.06
CA PRO A 201 9.01 -18.16 13.78
C PRO A 201 10.11 -17.22 13.30
N CYS A 202 10.27 -16.03 13.87
CA CYS A 202 11.19 -14.97 13.40
C CYS A 202 10.95 -14.56 11.92
N THR A 203 9.74 -14.75 11.44
CA THR A 203 9.32 -14.42 10.08
C THR A 203 8.73 -13.00 10.00
N GLY A 204 8.59 -12.50 8.79
CA GLY A 204 7.94 -11.21 8.55
C GLY A 204 6.95 -11.30 7.41
N ASP A 205 5.68 -10.98 7.68
CA ASP A 205 4.61 -10.90 6.69
C ASP A 205 4.08 -9.47 6.52
N ILE A 206 3.18 -9.28 5.57
CA ILE A 206 2.56 -7.99 5.31
C ILE A 206 1.09 -8.04 5.74
N GLN A 207 0.69 -7.08 6.55
CA GLN A 207 -0.71 -6.83 6.84
C GLN A 207 -1.25 -5.60 6.12
N LEU A 208 -2.54 -5.32 6.30
CA LEU A 208 -3.23 -4.19 5.70
C LEU A 208 -3.59 -3.16 6.77
N ALA A 209 -3.34 -1.90 6.47
CA ALA A 209 -3.80 -0.75 7.26
C ALA A 209 -4.29 0.36 6.33
N TRP A 210 -5.15 1.26 6.83
CA TRP A 210 -5.60 2.44 6.09
C TRP A 210 -5.77 3.64 6.99
N SER A 211 -5.63 4.82 6.40
CA SER A 211 -5.74 6.11 7.09
C SER A 211 -6.25 7.20 6.13
N TRP A 212 -6.91 8.22 6.65
CA TRP A 212 -7.27 9.43 5.89
C TRP A 212 -6.31 10.61 6.14
N ASP A 213 -5.47 10.51 7.15
CA ASP A 213 -4.64 11.63 7.64
C ASP A 213 -3.16 11.28 7.87
N LEU A 214 -2.77 10.01 7.69
CA LEU A 214 -1.43 9.46 7.94
C LEU A 214 -1.05 9.38 9.44
N ILE A 215 -1.95 9.75 10.34
CA ILE A 215 -1.74 9.77 11.79
C ILE A 215 -2.57 8.68 12.45
N ASN A 216 -3.87 8.65 12.13
CA ASN A 216 -4.83 7.70 12.66
C ASN A 216 -4.99 6.53 11.70
N TRP A 217 -4.54 5.35 12.10
CA TRP A 217 -4.55 4.15 11.29
C TRP A 217 -5.55 3.12 11.79
N THR A 218 -6.26 2.51 10.87
CA THR A 218 -7.16 1.38 11.12
C THR A 218 -6.54 0.12 10.51
N ARG A 219 -6.70 -1.02 11.17
CA ARG A 219 -6.27 -2.36 10.72
C ARG A 219 -7.45 -3.32 10.68
N THR A 220 -7.31 -4.42 9.94
CA THR A 220 -8.29 -5.52 9.98
C THR A 220 -8.37 -6.08 11.40
N PRO A 221 -9.57 -6.35 11.95
CA PRO A 221 -9.72 -6.81 13.32
C PRO A 221 -9.01 -8.14 13.61
N LYS A 222 -8.96 -9.02 12.64
CA LYS A 222 -8.35 -10.36 12.78
C LYS A 222 -6.84 -10.39 12.64
N ARG A 223 -6.20 -9.29 12.20
CA ARG A 223 -4.75 -9.21 11.97
C ARG A 223 -4.24 -10.25 10.97
N GLU A 224 -5.08 -10.66 10.02
CA GLU A 224 -4.69 -11.62 8.98
C GLU A 224 -3.61 -11.02 8.07
N PRO A 225 -2.63 -11.80 7.62
CA PRO A 225 -1.68 -11.37 6.61
C PRO A 225 -2.41 -10.99 5.31
N PHE A 226 -2.03 -9.85 4.74
CA PHE A 226 -2.45 -9.43 3.39
C PHE A 226 -1.58 -10.12 2.32
N ILE A 227 -0.28 -10.23 2.59
CA ILE A 227 0.63 -11.12 1.86
C ILE A 227 1.30 -11.99 2.92
N ALA A 228 0.94 -13.28 2.94
CA ALA A 228 1.44 -14.24 3.89
C ALA A 228 2.77 -14.84 3.44
N ASN A 229 3.59 -15.27 4.40
CA ASN A 229 4.73 -16.13 4.11
C ASN A 229 4.26 -17.45 3.50
N SER A 230 5.02 -17.97 2.54
CA SER A 230 4.84 -19.34 2.02
C SER A 230 5.41 -20.38 2.99
N PRO A 231 5.10 -21.67 2.80
CA PRO A 231 5.66 -22.72 3.63
C PRO A 231 7.19 -22.78 3.64
N ILE A 232 7.76 -23.42 4.64
CA ILE A 232 9.20 -23.64 4.76
C ILE A 232 9.80 -24.18 3.46
N ASN A 233 10.98 -23.69 3.09
CA ASN A 233 11.70 -23.93 1.83
C ASN A 233 11.18 -23.16 0.61
N ALA A 234 10.12 -22.38 0.73
CA ALA A 234 9.76 -21.41 -0.32
C ALA A 234 10.67 -20.19 -0.29
N PHE A 235 10.77 -19.50 -1.42
CA PHE A 235 11.64 -18.31 -1.55
C PHE A 235 11.23 -17.12 -0.66
N ASP A 236 10.01 -17.13 -0.16
CA ASP A 236 9.40 -16.07 0.66
C ASP A 236 8.92 -16.60 2.04
N TYR A 237 9.49 -17.71 2.46
CA TYR A 237 9.20 -18.31 3.77
C TYR A 237 9.54 -17.39 4.92
N GLY A 238 10.71 -16.76 4.89
CA GLY A 238 11.26 -16.08 6.07
C GLY A 238 10.80 -14.65 6.22
N PHE A 239 10.96 -13.84 5.19
CA PHE A 239 10.69 -12.42 5.28
C PHE A 239 10.17 -11.84 3.98
N ILE A 240 9.14 -11.00 4.06
CA ILE A 240 8.52 -10.36 2.89
C ILE A 240 8.66 -8.84 3.01
N GLY A 241 9.03 -8.18 1.91
CA GLY A 241 9.05 -6.73 1.81
C GLY A 241 8.38 -6.28 0.51
N THR A 242 7.37 -5.42 0.58
CA THR A 242 6.65 -4.95 -0.62
C THR A 242 7.35 -3.80 -1.31
N ALA A 243 7.11 -3.66 -2.61
CA ALA A 243 7.31 -2.41 -3.30
C ALA A 243 6.44 -1.30 -2.67
N ARG A 244 6.78 -0.04 -3.01
CA ARG A 244 6.11 1.14 -2.44
C ARG A 244 4.60 1.16 -2.68
N ALA A 245 4.15 0.75 -3.86
CA ALA A 245 2.75 0.77 -4.28
C ALA A 245 2.50 -0.33 -5.31
N PRO A 246 1.26 -0.78 -5.49
CA PRO A 246 0.90 -1.69 -6.57
C PRO A 246 0.93 -0.98 -7.93
N VAL A 247 0.95 -1.78 -8.98
CA VAL A 247 0.70 -1.33 -10.35
C VAL A 247 -0.71 -1.73 -10.75
N VAL A 248 -1.49 -0.80 -11.31
CA VAL A 248 -2.82 -1.11 -11.84
C VAL A 248 -2.68 -1.79 -13.20
N MET A 249 -3.20 -3.01 -13.32
CA MET A 249 -3.13 -3.82 -14.54
C MET A 249 -4.54 -4.30 -14.91
N GLY A 250 -5.26 -3.50 -15.69
CA GLY A 250 -6.66 -3.78 -16.02
C GLY A 250 -7.55 -3.79 -14.77
N ASP A 251 -8.12 -4.92 -14.45
CA ASP A 251 -8.99 -5.13 -13.30
C ASP A 251 -8.27 -5.71 -12.06
N GLU A 252 -6.94 -5.59 -12.02
CA GLU A 252 -6.08 -6.09 -10.95
C GLU A 252 -5.13 -5.02 -10.42
N LEU A 253 -4.77 -5.14 -9.15
CA LEU A 253 -3.64 -4.47 -8.50
C LEU A 253 -2.50 -5.49 -8.36
N TRP A 254 -1.33 -5.17 -8.92
CA TRP A 254 -0.16 -6.02 -8.91
C TRP A 254 0.85 -5.52 -7.89
N PHE A 255 1.06 -6.31 -6.83
CA PHE A 255 2.01 -6.03 -5.76
C PHE A 255 3.29 -6.83 -6.00
N TYR A 256 4.36 -6.16 -6.41
CA TYR A 256 5.68 -6.77 -6.41
C TYR A 256 6.23 -6.77 -4.99
N TYR A 257 6.83 -7.87 -4.58
CA TYR A 257 7.43 -8.00 -3.26
C TYR A 257 8.74 -8.78 -3.34
N SER A 258 9.64 -8.52 -2.39
CA SER A 258 10.81 -9.34 -2.16
C SER A 258 10.48 -10.42 -1.15
N GLY A 259 10.88 -11.64 -1.43
CA GLY A 259 10.83 -12.75 -0.49
C GLY A 259 12.23 -13.22 -0.14
N TRP A 260 12.42 -13.64 1.11
CA TRP A 260 13.64 -14.23 1.62
C TRP A 260 13.34 -15.65 2.09
N ASP A 261 14.19 -16.59 1.71
CA ASP A 261 14.08 -18.01 2.11
C ASP A 261 14.58 -18.29 3.53
N GLN A 262 15.16 -17.28 4.20
CA GLN A 262 15.66 -17.33 5.57
C GLN A 262 14.92 -16.35 6.47
N VAL A 263 14.84 -16.68 7.75
CA VAL A 263 14.30 -15.78 8.77
C VAL A 263 15.20 -14.58 9.00
N HIS A 264 14.65 -13.51 9.55
CA HIS A 264 15.36 -12.24 9.74
C HIS A 264 16.68 -12.36 10.54
N GLU A 265 16.83 -13.36 11.38
CA GLU A 265 17.98 -13.56 12.26
C GLU A 265 19.06 -14.49 11.67
N ASP A 266 18.75 -15.15 10.57
CA ASP A 266 19.69 -16.04 9.87
C ASP A 266 19.90 -15.57 8.42
N TYR A 267 21.01 -14.90 8.20
CA TYR A 267 21.37 -14.39 6.86
C TYR A 267 22.37 -15.29 6.13
N LYS A 268 22.80 -16.38 6.74
CA LYS A 268 23.80 -17.27 6.13
C LYS A 268 23.20 -18.04 4.98
N GLY A 269 23.71 -17.79 3.77
CA GLY A 269 23.21 -18.42 2.57
C GLY A 269 21.85 -17.89 2.11
N LEU A 270 21.44 -16.70 2.58
CA LEU A 270 20.19 -16.05 2.19
C LEU A 270 20.03 -15.99 0.68
N LYS A 271 18.89 -16.47 0.19
CA LYS A 271 18.44 -16.28 -1.17
C LYS A 271 17.20 -15.37 -1.16
N ALA A 272 17.23 -14.38 -2.02
CA ALA A 272 16.13 -13.46 -2.19
C ALA A 272 15.62 -13.48 -3.64
N ALA A 273 14.33 -13.38 -3.80
CA ALA A 273 13.69 -13.27 -5.11
C ALA A 273 12.54 -12.25 -5.09
N VAL A 274 12.10 -11.84 -6.27
CA VAL A 274 10.93 -10.98 -6.43
C VAL A 274 9.73 -11.84 -6.76
N GLY A 275 8.68 -11.70 -5.95
CA GLY A 275 7.36 -12.28 -6.17
C GLY A 275 6.36 -11.26 -6.69
N LEU A 276 5.23 -11.76 -7.18
CA LEU A 276 4.08 -10.97 -7.62
C LEU A 276 2.82 -11.51 -6.94
N ALA A 277 2.18 -10.68 -6.12
CA ALA A 277 0.85 -10.92 -5.60
C ALA A 277 -0.17 -10.08 -6.39
N LYS A 278 -1.32 -10.67 -6.72
CA LYS A 278 -2.38 -10.02 -7.48
C LYS A 278 -3.64 -9.89 -6.63
N LEU A 279 -4.23 -8.73 -6.67
CA LEU A 279 -5.50 -8.44 -6.02
C LEU A 279 -6.48 -7.92 -7.08
N ARG A 280 -7.75 -8.32 -6.99
CA ARG A 280 -8.79 -7.65 -7.80
C ARG A 280 -8.79 -6.14 -7.52
N LEU A 281 -9.09 -5.33 -8.51
CA LEU A 281 -9.20 -3.88 -8.34
C LEU A 281 -10.13 -3.57 -7.14
N ASP A 282 -9.77 -2.62 -6.28
CA ASP A 282 -10.49 -2.25 -5.03
C ASP A 282 -10.75 -3.41 -4.04
N GLY A 283 -10.09 -4.54 -4.20
CA GLY A 283 -10.39 -5.78 -3.47
C GLY A 283 -9.74 -5.91 -2.08
N PHE A 284 -9.30 -4.82 -1.45
CA PHE A 284 -8.60 -4.86 -0.16
C PHE A 284 -9.41 -5.49 0.97
N CYS A 285 -10.70 -5.18 1.04
CA CYS A 285 -11.65 -5.73 2.01
C CYS A 285 -13.03 -5.86 1.36
N SER A 286 -13.89 -6.72 1.92
CA SER A 286 -15.28 -6.84 1.52
C SER A 286 -16.24 -6.80 2.71
N MET A 287 -17.45 -6.35 2.45
CA MET A 287 -18.60 -6.62 3.32
C MET A 287 -19.24 -7.92 2.85
N GLN A 288 -19.19 -8.95 3.67
CA GLN A 288 -19.60 -10.30 3.32
C GLN A 288 -20.90 -10.70 3.99
N ALA A 289 -21.78 -11.36 3.23
CA ALA A 289 -22.95 -12.05 3.76
C ALA A 289 -22.99 -13.49 3.25
N GLY A 290 -23.40 -14.41 4.12
CA GLY A 290 -23.67 -15.80 3.78
C GLY A 290 -25.12 -15.98 3.27
N ASP A 291 -25.71 -17.15 3.55
CA ASP A 291 -27.09 -17.50 3.09
C ASP A 291 -28.18 -16.57 3.62
N LYS A 292 -27.96 -15.99 4.79
CA LYS A 292 -28.86 -14.98 5.35
C LYS A 292 -28.48 -13.61 4.77
N GLU A 293 -29.48 -12.93 4.19
CA GLU A 293 -29.28 -11.56 3.71
C GLU A 293 -28.87 -10.63 4.84
N GLY A 294 -27.78 -9.89 4.63
CA GLY A 294 -27.34 -8.77 5.42
C GLY A 294 -27.59 -7.45 4.68
N TRP A 295 -27.51 -6.35 5.41
CA TRP A 295 -27.57 -5.02 4.79
C TRP A 295 -26.56 -4.06 5.40
N LEU A 296 -26.17 -3.07 4.60
CA LEU A 296 -25.34 -1.94 5.02
C LEU A 296 -25.82 -0.67 4.33
N ILE A 297 -25.49 0.47 4.90
CA ILE A 297 -25.86 1.78 4.36
C ILE A 297 -24.60 2.63 4.15
N SER A 298 -24.54 3.32 3.01
CA SER A 298 -23.44 4.23 2.70
C SER A 298 -23.48 5.49 3.57
N ARG A 299 -22.38 6.22 3.60
CA ARG A 299 -22.41 7.63 4.01
C ARG A 299 -23.23 8.45 3.01
N ARG A 300 -23.52 9.72 3.38
CA ARG A 300 -24.21 10.66 2.51
C ARG A 300 -23.33 11.10 1.35
N GLU A 301 -23.87 11.09 0.16
CA GLU A 301 -23.20 11.48 -1.07
C GLU A 301 -24.18 12.20 -2.02
N VAL A 302 -23.68 13.12 -2.81
CA VAL A 302 -24.47 13.80 -3.84
C VAL A 302 -24.17 13.12 -5.17
N PHE A 303 -25.19 12.52 -5.78
CA PHE A 303 -25.10 11.95 -7.12
C PHE A 303 -26.43 12.11 -7.84
N ASN A 304 -26.39 12.35 -9.15
CA ASN A 304 -27.55 12.75 -9.95
C ASN A 304 -28.01 11.69 -10.94
N THR A 305 -27.32 10.58 -11.01
CA THR A 305 -27.68 9.42 -11.85
C THR A 305 -28.05 8.23 -10.98
N PRO A 306 -29.22 7.60 -11.16
CA PRO A 306 -29.63 6.44 -10.40
C PRO A 306 -28.99 5.15 -10.97
N GLU A 307 -27.69 5.15 -11.07
CA GLU A 307 -26.84 4.02 -11.44
C GLU A 307 -25.67 3.97 -10.48
N VAL A 308 -25.37 2.78 -9.98
CA VAL A 308 -24.26 2.55 -9.07
C VAL A 308 -23.39 1.44 -9.63
N THR A 309 -22.14 1.76 -9.90
CA THR A 309 -21.13 0.74 -10.19
C THR A 309 -20.71 0.08 -8.88
N ILE A 310 -20.61 -1.24 -8.89
CA ILE A 310 -20.17 -2.02 -7.73
C ILE A 310 -19.07 -2.99 -8.11
N ASN A 311 -18.17 -3.21 -7.18
CA ASN A 311 -17.24 -4.31 -7.20
C ASN A 311 -17.79 -5.40 -6.27
N ALA A 312 -18.25 -6.50 -6.84
CA ALA A 312 -18.85 -7.56 -6.06
C ALA A 312 -18.61 -8.95 -6.68
N LYS A 313 -18.59 -9.95 -5.80
CA LYS A 313 -18.53 -11.36 -6.17
C LYS A 313 -19.64 -12.11 -5.46
N CYS A 314 -20.55 -12.70 -6.23
CA CYS A 314 -21.68 -13.48 -5.73
C CYS A 314 -21.40 -14.98 -5.87
N GLY A 315 -21.67 -15.73 -4.81
CA GLY A 315 -21.70 -17.19 -4.86
C GLY A 315 -22.98 -17.71 -5.54
N PRO A 316 -23.19 -19.04 -5.63
CA PRO A 316 -24.38 -19.64 -6.22
C PRO A 316 -25.66 -19.15 -5.55
N GLY A 317 -26.59 -18.58 -6.35
CA GLY A 317 -27.85 -17.99 -5.85
C GLY A 317 -27.68 -16.71 -5.01
N GLY A 318 -26.45 -16.18 -4.97
CA GLY A 318 -26.13 -14.93 -4.30
C GLY A 318 -26.46 -13.70 -5.15
N TYR A 319 -26.57 -12.56 -4.49
CA TYR A 319 -26.83 -11.28 -5.15
C TYR A 319 -26.42 -10.08 -4.30
N VAL A 320 -26.23 -8.96 -4.99
CA VAL A 320 -26.22 -7.62 -4.40
C VAL A 320 -27.35 -6.81 -5.02
N THR A 321 -28.17 -6.19 -4.19
CA THR A 321 -29.22 -5.25 -4.62
C THR A 321 -29.22 -4.04 -3.70
N ALA A 322 -29.94 -2.98 -4.05
CA ALA A 322 -29.94 -1.77 -3.25
C ALA A 322 -31.26 -0.99 -3.33
N GLU A 323 -31.41 -0.06 -2.42
CA GLU A 323 -32.40 1.02 -2.48
C GLU A 323 -31.71 2.36 -2.20
N ILE A 324 -32.26 3.44 -2.73
CA ILE A 324 -31.75 4.78 -2.48
C ILE A 324 -32.65 5.43 -1.42
N VAL A 325 -32.02 5.98 -0.40
CA VAL A 325 -32.70 6.62 0.74
C VAL A 325 -32.24 8.06 0.90
N ASP A 326 -33.14 8.88 1.45
CA ASP A 326 -32.84 10.26 1.83
C ASP A 326 -31.92 10.33 3.05
N ARG A 327 -31.56 11.53 3.46
CA ARG A 327 -30.73 11.78 4.64
C ARG A 327 -31.30 11.20 5.94
N ASN A 328 -32.63 11.02 6.03
CA ASN A 328 -33.35 10.49 7.18
C ASN A 328 -33.58 8.97 7.10
N ASN A 329 -33.00 8.30 6.11
CA ASN A 329 -33.14 6.87 5.81
C ASN A 329 -34.54 6.46 5.28
N ASN A 330 -35.36 7.40 4.82
CA ASN A 330 -36.61 7.07 4.13
C ASN A 330 -36.30 6.68 2.69
N VAL A 331 -36.91 5.61 2.22
CA VAL A 331 -36.75 5.14 0.84
C VAL A 331 -37.38 6.16 -0.13
N ILE A 332 -36.61 6.54 -1.14
CA ILE A 332 -37.05 7.45 -2.18
C ILE A 332 -37.93 6.66 -3.16
N ARG A 333 -39.17 7.14 -3.37
CA ARG A 333 -40.13 6.51 -4.25
C ARG A 333 -39.55 6.29 -5.67
N GLY A 334 -39.70 5.06 -6.17
CA GLY A 334 -39.13 4.62 -7.44
C GLY A 334 -37.72 4.01 -7.34
N PHE A 335 -37.12 4.08 -6.16
CA PHE A 335 -35.77 3.55 -5.89
C PHE A 335 -35.77 2.50 -4.78
N GLU A 336 -36.89 1.85 -4.56
CA GLU A 336 -37.07 0.75 -3.63
C GLU A 336 -36.24 -0.48 -4.09
N LYS A 337 -35.88 -1.33 -3.14
CA LYS A 337 -35.12 -2.56 -3.36
C LYS A 337 -35.71 -3.45 -4.48
N ASN A 338 -37.03 -3.62 -4.53
CA ASN A 338 -37.72 -4.45 -5.52
C ASN A 338 -37.77 -3.85 -6.94
N TYR A 339 -37.35 -2.59 -7.10
CA TYR A 339 -37.17 -1.92 -8.39
C TYR A 339 -35.76 -1.90 -8.87
N CYS A 340 -34.82 -2.30 -8.02
CA CYS A 340 -33.42 -2.44 -8.36
C CYS A 340 -33.19 -3.70 -9.21
N ASN A 341 -32.42 -3.57 -10.29
CA ASN A 341 -31.90 -4.71 -11.03
C ASN A 341 -30.72 -5.26 -10.21
N ALA A 342 -30.99 -6.38 -9.51
CA ALA A 342 -29.98 -7.01 -8.66
C ALA A 342 -28.80 -7.52 -9.49
N PHE A 343 -27.60 -7.31 -8.98
CA PHE A 343 -26.37 -7.86 -9.55
C PHE A 343 -26.14 -9.30 -9.07
N GLN A 344 -25.73 -10.16 -10.01
CA GLN A 344 -25.30 -11.53 -9.78
C GLN A 344 -24.01 -11.79 -10.57
N GLY A 345 -23.18 -12.70 -10.08
CA GLY A 345 -21.92 -13.04 -10.75
C GLY A 345 -20.69 -12.41 -10.09
N ASP A 346 -19.61 -12.25 -10.85
CA ASP A 346 -18.33 -11.69 -10.39
C ASP A 346 -17.88 -10.57 -11.33
N SER A 347 -17.76 -9.35 -10.83
CA SER A 347 -17.32 -8.19 -11.61
C SER A 347 -16.75 -7.09 -10.70
N VAL A 348 -15.70 -6.44 -11.16
CA VAL A 348 -15.18 -5.21 -10.54
C VAL A 348 -15.95 -3.96 -11.00
N ARG A 349 -16.85 -4.09 -11.98
CA ARG A 349 -17.66 -3.01 -12.57
C ARG A 349 -19.11 -3.47 -12.82
N GLY A 350 -19.66 -4.26 -11.88
CA GLY A 350 -21.08 -4.61 -11.87
C GLY A 350 -21.97 -3.36 -11.73
N LYS A 351 -23.18 -3.43 -12.21
CA LYS A 351 -24.10 -2.28 -12.18
C LYS A 351 -25.36 -2.60 -11.39
N LEU A 352 -25.74 -1.66 -10.54
CA LEU A 352 -27.08 -1.58 -9.96
C LEU A 352 -27.82 -0.42 -10.62
N THR A 353 -28.99 -0.70 -11.17
CA THR A 353 -29.86 0.27 -11.82
C THR A 353 -31.30 0.07 -11.34
N TRP A 354 -32.11 1.09 -11.46
CA TRP A 354 -33.55 1.03 -11.12
C TRP A 354 -34.38 1.17 -12.37
N LYS A 355 -35.63 0.76 -12.31
CA LYS A 355 -36.61 0.97 -13.38
C LYS A 355 -36.79 2.46 -13.68
N THR A 356 -36.77 3.28 -12.66
CA THR A 356 -36.73 4.74 -12.76
C THR A 356 -35.30 5.19 -13.13
N ARG A 357 -35.16 5.91 -14.25
CA ARG A 357 -33.86 6.24 -14.80
C ARG A 357 -33.36 7.65 -14.43
N GLU A 358 -34.22 8.46 -13.81
CA GLU A 358 -33.88 9.84 -13.44
C GLU A 358 -34.44 10.16 -12.05
N PHE A 359 -33.73 10.98 -11.30
CA PHE A 359 -34.28 11.51 -10.05
C PHE A 359 -35.30 12.61 -10.35
N PRO A 360 -36.42 12.68 -9.58
CA PRO A 360 -37.34 13.81 -9.62
C PRO A 360 -36.56 15.13 -9.45
N GLU A 361 -36.99 16.18 -10.14
CA GLU A 361 -36.34 17.49 -10.16
C GLU A 361 -36.06 18.06 -8.76
N GLY A 362 -37.01 17.90 -7.82
CA GLY A 362 -36.83 18.32 -6.44
C GLY A 362 -35.80 17.54 -5.62
N LEU A 363 -35.23 16.48 -6.19
CA LEU A 363 -34.18 15.65 -5.55
C LEU A 363 -32.80 15.83 -6.20
N ARG A 364 -32.66 16.63 -7.23
CA ARG A 364 -31.34 16.93 -7.83
C ARG A 364 -30.47 17.65 -6.80
N ASP A 365 -29.18 17.37 -6.85
CA ASP A 365 -28.13 17.98 -6.01
C ASP A 365 -28.35 17.84 -4.48
N LYS A 366 -29.23 16.93 -4.05
CA LYS A 366 -29.43 16.62 -2.65
C LYS A 366 -28.60 15.41 -2.24
N ASP A 367 -28.12 15.44 -0.99
CA ASP A 367 -27.44 14.31 -0.39
C ASP A 367 -28.39 13.15 -0.14
N ARG A 368 -27.93 11.96 -0.41
CA ARG A 368 -28.66 10.70 -0.23
C ARG A 368 -27.69 9.57 0.17
N LYS A 369 -28.23 8.44 0.52
CA LYS A 369 -27.48 7.24 0.87
C LYS A 369 -27.97 6.06 0.03
N ILE A 370 -27.13 5.07 -0.11
CA ILE A 370 -27.45 3.80 -0.74
C ILE A 370 -27.49 2.74 0.36
N ARG A 371 -28.61 2.03 0.48
CA ARG A 371 -28.71 0.86 1.34
C ARG A 371 -28.56 -0.38 0.49
N PHE A 372 -27.46 -1.08 0.66
CA PHE A 372 -27.16 -2.33 -0.03
C PHE A 372 -27.72 -3.50 0.75
N TYR A 373 -28.18 -4.51 0.03
CA TYR A 373 -28.57 -5.81 0.54
C TYR A 373 -27.71 -6.86 -0.15
N VAL A 374 -27.05 -7.68 0.65
CA VAL A 374 -26.04 -8.64 0.22
C VAL A 374 -26.43 -10.02 0.72
N ARG A 375 -26.45 -11.02 -0.15
CA ARG A 375 -26.70 -12.41 0.20
C ARG A 375 -25.76 -13.31 -0.58
N ASN A 376 -25.11 -14.23 0.11
CA ASN A 376 -24.12 -15.15 -0.45
C ASN A 376 -23.17 -14.42 -1.42
N ALA A 377 -22.60 -13.31 -0.97
CA ALA A 377 -21.80 -12.42 -1.80
C ALA A 377 -20.82 -11.57 -0.95
N ASP A 378 -19.79 -11.10 -1.62
CA ASP A 378 -18.83 -10.11 -1.17
C ASP A 378 -19.06 -8.81 -1.92
N LEU A 379 -19.25 -7.70 -1.22
CA LEU A 379 -19.28 -6.35 -1.77
C LEU A 379 -17.97 -5.63 -1.36
N TYR A 380 -17.11 -5.33 -2.33
CA TYR A 380 -15.79 -4.71 -2.10
C TYR A 380 -15.84 -3.19 -2.15
N SER A 381 -16.45 -2.64 -3.18
CA SER A 381 -16.57 -1.19 -3.35
C SER A 381 -17.83 -0.83 -4.13
N TYR A 382 -18.20 0.45 -4.08
CA TYR A 382 -19.27 1.01 -4.89
C TYR A 382 -18.92 2.43 -5.32
N LEU A 383 -19.46 2.87 -6.45
CA LEU A 383 -19.33 4.21 -6.99
C LEU A 383 -20.63 4.63 -7.67
N PRO A 384 -21.38 5.63 -7.16
CA PRO A 384 -22.50 6.19 -7.87
C PRO A 384 -22.04 6.91 -9.15
N VAL A 385 -22.70 6.67 -10.28
CA VAL A 385 -22.36 7.30 -11.55
C VAL A 385 -22.70 8.80 -11.52
N GLY A 386 -21.80 9.64 -12.08
CA GLY A 386 -21.98 11.10 -12.10
C GLY A 386 -21.49 11.85 -10.84
N ILE A 387 -20.92 11.16 -9.87
CA ILE A 387 -19.88 11.78 -9.02
C ILE A 387 -18.68 11.94 -9.95
N ASN A 388 -18.09 13.15 -10.03
CA ASN A 388 -16.88 13.39 -10.83
C ASN A 388 -15.89 12.25 -10.58
N GLU A 389 -15.88 11.27 -11.48
CA GLU A 389 -14.84 10.28 -11.60
C GLU A 389 -13.56 10.97 -12.08
N GLN A 390 -12.92 11.73 -11.24
CA GLN A 390 -11.49 11.78 -11.32
C GLN A 390 -11.03 10.40 -10.77
N ILE A 391 -11.02 9.39 -11.67
CA ILE A 391 -10.04 8.32 -11.55
C ILE A 391 -8.76 9.07 -11.24
N ASP A 392 -8.20 8.78 -10.08
CA ASP A 392 -6.95 9.42 -9.68
C ASP A 392 -5.86 8.87 -10.61
N ASP A 393 -5.76 9.46 -11.82
CA ASP A 393 -4.68 9.22 -12.78
C ASP A 393 -3.34 9.74 -12.25
N SER A 394 -3.28 10.11 -10.97
CA SER A 394 -2.05 10.56 -10.30
C SER A 394 -1.08 9.44 -9.94
N TRP A 395 -1.35 8.20 -10.41
CA TRP A 395 -0.33 7.17 -10.40
C TRP A 395 0.74 7.54 -11.44
N PRO A 396 1.96 7.87 -11.03
CA PRO A 396 3.03 8.04 -12.00
C PRO A 396 3.28 6.68 -12.68
N ASP A 397 3.14 6.67 -14.01
CA ASP A 397 3.53 5.56 -14.91
C ASP A 397 4.97 5.07 -14.65
#